data_4344aa575ec36df3beca18df8cae22c6
#
_entry.id   4344aa575ec36df3beca18df8cae22c6
#
_cell.length_a   1.000
_cell.length_b   1.000
_cell.length_c   1.000
_cell.angle_alpha   90.00
_cell.angle_beta   90.00
_cell.angle_gamma   90.00
#
_symmetry.space_group_name_H-M   'P 1'
#
loop_
_entity.id
_entity.type
_entity.pdbx_description
1 polymer ?
#
loop_
_entity_poly.entity_id
_entity_poly.type
_entity_poly.pdbx_seq_one_letter_code
_entity_poly.pdbx_strand_id
1 'polypeptide(L)'
;DAAFEAFTQEGATFDRLRKALESSLTYYGHHHLMGNISGNQDKPRFSSMASGHLSMSEDSKLAGWTREIPEPTERGYRKMAAMHAFNIAVPGIPILYYGDEIALHGGNDPDNRKMMPFDFSPRQQELFDRIAQLNETRSQFMALNYGSTTVFQPEPHLLIIVRKYM
;
A
#
# COMPACT_ATOMS: atom_id res chain seq x y z
N ASP A 1 -1.71 -9.69 -0.92
CA ASP A 1 -1.08 -10.32 0.26
C ASP A 1 0.44 -10.13 0.29
N ALA A 2 1.20 -10.46 -0.79
CA ALA A 2 2.67 -10.33 -0.79
C ALA A 2 3.16 -8.88 -0.54
N ALA A 3 2.50 -7.88 -1.15
CA ALA A 3 2.83 -6.48 -0.91
C ALA A 3 2.50 -6.07 0.53
N PHE A 4 1.32 -6.44 1.02
CA PHE A 4 0.91 -6.17 2.39
C PHE A 4 1.94 -6.71 3.41
N GLU A 5 2.33 -7.98 3.26
CA GLU A 5 3.35 -8.61 4.10
C GLU A 5 4.70 -7.91 4.01
N ALA A 6 5.19 -7.65 2.79
CA ALA A 6 6.50 -7.03 2.56
C ALA A 6 6.61 -5.63 3.17
N PHE A 7 5.52 -4.86 3.20
CA PHE A 7 5.53 -3.51 3.75
C PHE A 7 5.16 -3.44 5.24
N THR A 8 4.42 -4.41 5.79
CA THR A 8 3.97 -4.34 7.20
C THR A 8 4.86 -5.12 8.14
N GLN A 9 5.37 -6.29 7.76
CA GLN A 9 6.16 -7.13 8.66
C GLN A 9 7.57 -6.58 8.86
N GLU A 10 8.06 -6.75 10.08
CA GLU A 10 9.44 -6.40 10.44
C GLU A 10 10.40 -7.47 9.90
N GLY A 11 11.50 -7.04 9.28
CA GLY A 11 12.49 -7.94 8.68
C GLY A 11 12.02 -8.64 7.40
N ALA A 12 10.81 -8.38 6.89
CA ALA A 12 10.34 -8.95 5.64
C ALA A 12 11.24 -8.51 4.47
N THR A 13 11.56 -9.46 3.60
CA THR A 13 12.27 -9.19 2.34
C THR A 13 11.30 -8.98 1.19
N PHE A 14 11.78 -8.43 0.09
CA PHE A 14 10.96 -8.28 -1.12
C PHE A 14 10.90 -9.53 -2.02
N ASP A 15 11.50 -10.65 -1.62
CA ASP A 15 11.56 -11.87 -2.46
C ASP A 15 10.19 -12.38 -2.90
N ARG A 16 9.26 -12.47 -1.94
CA ARG A 16 7.90 -12.93 -2.22
C ARG A 16 7.15 -11.94 -3.11
N LEU A 17 7.31 -10.64 -2.84
CA LEU A 17 6.68 -9.58 -3.63
C LEU A 17 7.23 -9.56 -5.05
N ARG A 18 8.56 -9.66 -5.24
CA ARG A 18 9.19 -9.74 -6.54
C ARG A 18 8.66 -10.91 -7.36
N LYS A 19 8.66 -12.13 -6.76
CA LYS A 19 8.14 -13.34 -7.43
C LYS A 19 6.67 -13.20 -7.81
N ALA A 20 5.84 -12.63 -6.93
CA ALA A 20 4.42 -12.39 -7.19
C ALA A 20 4.23 -11.40 -8.35
N LEU A 21 5.02 -10.33 -8.40
CA LEU A 21 4.97 -9.35 -9.47
C LEU A 21 5.44 -9.95 -10.81
N GLU A 22 6.56 -10.68 -10.83
CA GLU A 22 7.06 -11.36 -12.03
C GLU A 22 6.04 -12.40 -12.57
N SER A 23 5.42 -13.18 -11.67
CA SER A 23 4.35 -14.12 -12.05
C SER A 23 3.13 -13.40 -12.64
N SER A 24 2.75 -12.28 -12.05
CA SER A 24 1.65 -11.44 -12.56
C SER A 24 1.97 -10.89 -13.96
N LEU A 25 3.18 -10.37 -14.15
CA LEU A 25 3.63 -9.87 -15.45
C LEU A 25 3.69 -10.97 -16.51
N THR A 26 4.10 -12.18 -16.14
CA THR A 26 4.13 -13.34 -17.05
C THR A 26 2.72 -13.77 -17.46
N TYR A 27 1.77 -13.75 -16.52
CA TYR A 27 0.40 -14.23 -16.76
C TYR A 27 -0.48 -13.18 -17.46
N TYR A 28 -0.45 -11.92 -17.00
CA TYR A 28 -1.33 -10.85 -17.48
C TYR A 28 -0.66 -9.91 -18.49
N GLY A 29 0.67 -9.97 -18.62
CA GLY A 29 1.44 -9.03 -19.44
C GLY A 29 1.70 -7.70 -18.75
N HIS A 30 2.31 -6.76 -19.48
CA HIS A 30 2.72 -5.46 -18.95
C HIS A 30 1.61 -4.38 -19.04
N HIS A 31 0.53 -4.65 -19.77
CA HIS A 31 -0.54 -3.69 -20.08
C HIS A 31 -1.90 -4.12 -19.51
N HIS A 32 -1.90 -4.94 -18.47
CA HIS A 32 -3.13 -5.37 -17.83
C HIS A 32 -3.81 -4.24 -17.05
N LEU A 33 -5.11 -4.37 -16.84
CA LEU A 33 -5.95 -3.43 -16.09
C LEU A 33 -6.38 -4.03 -14.72
N MET A 34 -5.57 -4.91 -14.14
CA MET A 34 -5.84 -5.46 -12.81
C MET A 34 -5.74 -4.38 -11.74
N GLY A 35 -6.67 -4.40 -10.78
CA GLY A 35 -6.67 -3.47 -9.66
C GLY A 35 -5.60 -3.79 -8.62
N ASN A 36 -4.74 -2.83 -8.31
CA ASN A 36 -3.76 -2.90 -7.25
C ASN A 36 -4.34 -2.28 -5.98
N ILE A 37 -4.82 -3.12 -5.06
CA ILE A 37 -5.58 -2.71 -3.88
C ILE A 37 -4.63 -2.65 -2.67
N SER A 38 -4.59 -1.52 -1.96
CA SER A 38 -3.85 -1.35 -0.69
C SER A 38 -4.67 -1.81 0.51
N GLY A 39 -5.98 -1.63 0.47
CA GLY A 39 -6.91 -1.98 1.52
C GLY A 39 -8.33 -2.16 1.00
N ASN A 40 -9.22 -2.69 1.82
CA ASN A 40 -10.65 -2.78 1.55
C ASN A 40 -11.45 -2.92 2.86
N GLN A 41 -12.78 -2.99 2.74
CA GLN A 41 -13.70 -3.07 3.87
C GLN A 41 -13.64 -4.38 4.67
N ASP A 42 -12.95 -5.41 4.19
CA ASP A 42 -12.87 -6.75 4.81
C ASP A 42 -11.49 -7.07 5.40
N LYS A 43 -10.61 -6.07 5.45
CA LYS A 43 -9.23 -6.20 5.94
C LYS A 43 -8.93 -5.15 7.01
N PRO A 44 -8.02 -5.45 7.96
CA PRO A 44 -7.53 -4.43 8.88
C PRO A 44 -6.85 -3.31 8.11
N ARG A 45 -6.86 -2.12 8.69
CA ARG A 45 -6.19 -0.96 8.09
C ARG A 45 -4.68 -1.21 7.98
N PHE A 46 -4.16 -0.97 6.79
CA PHE A 46 -2.72 -1.13 6.51
C PHE A 46 -1.85 -0.32 7.48
N SER A 47 -2.24 0.92 7.77
CA SER A 47 -1.54 1.82 8.67
C SER A 47 -1.36 1.24 10.08
N SER A 48 -2.40 0.56 10.62
CA SER A 48 -2.37 -0.10 11.92
C SER A 48 -1.39 -1.28 11.94
N MET A 49 -1.40 -2.10 10.88
CA MET A 49 -0.47 -3.21 10.71
C MET A 49 0.98 -2.71 10.57
N ALA A 50 1.18 -1.71 9.71
CA ALA A 50 2.51 -1.12 9.46
C ALA A 50 3.09 -0.41 10.68
N SER A 51 2.23 0.06 11.58
CA SER A 51 2.62 0.65 12.87
C SER A 51 2.96 -0.38 13.95
N GLY A 52 2.65 -1.66 13.72
CA GLY A 52 2.79 -2.73 14.71
C GLY A 52 1.69 -2.74 15.78
N HIS A 53 0.58 -2.02 15.57
CA HIS A 53 -0.57 -2.02 16.47
C HIS A 53 -1.43 -3.27 16.34
N LEU A 54 -1.29 -3.96 15.20
CA LEU A 54 -1.89 -5.26 14.90
C LEU A 54 -0.83 -6.19 14.33
N SER A 55 -0.97 -7.48 14.54
CA SER A 55 -0.10 -8.50 13.95
C SER A 55 -0.85 -9.40 12.95
N MET A 56 -0.10 -10.05 12.06
CA MET A 56 -0.69 -11.00 11.09
C MET A 56 -1.26 -12.26 11.76
N SER A 57 -0.83 -12.59 12.97
CA SER A 57 -1.29 -13.74 13.76
C SER A 57 -2.46 -13.42 14.68
N GLU A 58 -2.81 -12.12 14.82
CA GLU A 58 -3.90 -11.66 15.69
C GLU A 58 -5.23 -11.67 14.95
N ASP A 59 -6.32 -12.00 15.67
CA ASP A 59 -7.66 -11.74 15.19
C ASP A 59 -7.95 -10.24 15.25
N SER A 60 -7.71 -9.57 14.14
CA SER A 60 -7.84 -8.12 14.00
C SER A 60 -9.29 -7.62 14.14
N LYS A 61 -10.29 -8.49 13.95
CA LYS A 61 -11.69 -8.17 14.20
C LYS A 61 -11.96 -8.13 15.70
N LEU A 62 -11.52 -9.17 16.41
CA LEU A 62 -11.63 -9.21 17.87
C LEU A 62 -10.86 -8.06 18.52
N ALA A 63 -9.69 -7.74 18.00
CA ALA A 63 -8.89 -6.60 18.48
C ALA A 63 -9.67 -5.29 18.40
N GLY A 64 -10.32 -4.98 17.27
CA GLY A 64 -11.12 -3.77 17.10
C GLY A 64 -12.39 -3.72 18.00
N TRP A 65 -12.88 -4.87 18.46
CA TRP A 65 -13.98 -4.93 19.41
C TRP A 65 -13.56 -4.80 20.87
N THR A 66 -12.35 -5.23 21.20
CA THR A 66 -11.91 -5.38 22.60
C THR A 66 -10.95 -4.30 23.08
N ARG A 67 -10.35 -3.57 22.15
CA ARG A 67 -9.43 -2.47 22.46
C ARG A 67 -9.47 -1.37 21.40
N GLU A 68 -9.09 -0.19 21.79
CA GLU A 68 -8.84 0.89 20.84
C GLU A 68 -7.56 0.61 20.04
N ILE A 69 -7.64 0.74 18.70
CA ILE A 69 -6.48 0.67 17.84
C ILE A 69 -5.92 2.10 17.71
N PRO A 70 -4.68 2.35 18.16
CA PRO A 70 -4.13 3.71 18.19
C PRO A 70 -3.89 4.31 16.80
N GLU A 71 -3.71 5.64 16.77
CA GLU A 71 -3.24 6.32 15.58
C GLU A 71 -1.90 5.78 15.09
N PRO A 72 -1.64 5.83 13.77
CA PRO A 72 -0.41 5.31 13.20
C PRO A 72 0.84 6.00 13.73
N THR A 73 1.89 5.22 13.90
CA THR A 73 3.22 5.72 14.19
C THR A 73 3.84 6.38 12.95
N GLU A 74 4.94 7.09 13.11
CA GLU A 74 5.75 7.62 12.00
C GLU A 74 6.12 6.52 10.99
N ARG A 75 6.41 5.31 11.50
CA ARG A 75 6.65 4.13 10.66
C ARG A 75 5.41 3.78 9.82
N GLY A 76 4.22 3.82 10.40
CA GLY A 76 2.96 3.55 9.71
C GLY A 76 2.72 4.50 8.54
N TYR A 77 2.91 5.80 8.76
CA TYR A 77 2.81 6.81 7.71
C TYR A 77 3.82 6.60 6.58
N ARG A 78 5.08 6.36 6.89
CA ARG A 78 6.13 6.11 5.88
C ARG A 78 5.86 4.84 5.08
N LYS A 79 5.41 3.77 5.73
CA LYS A 79 5.07 2.52 5.06
C LYS A 79 3.83 2.65 4.18
N MET A 80 2.82 3.44 4.60
CA MET A 80 1.66 3.76 3.77
C MET A 80 2.07 4.52 2.51
N ALA A 81 2.91 5.56 2.63
CA ALA A 81 3.46 6.28 1.48
C ALA A 81 4.21 5.35 0.52
N ALA A 82 5.04 4.43 1.05
CA ALA A 82 5.79 3.46 0.26
C ALA A 82 4.87 2.45 -0.46
N MET A 83 3.81 1.98 0.19
CA MET A 83 2.81 1.09 -0.40
C MET A 83 2.06 1.77 -1.56
N HIS A 84 1.67 3.04 -1.40
CA HIS A 84 1.04 3.79 -2.48
C HIS A 84 2.01 4.07 -3.63
N ALA A 85 3.26 4.42 -3.33
CA ALA A 85 4.29 4.57 -4.36
C ALA A 85 4.48 3.26 -5.17
N PHE A 86 4.49 2.11 -4.49
CA PHE A 86 4.53 0.82 -5.15
C PHE A 86 3.31 0.60 -6.05
N ASN A 87 2.08 0.78 -5.54
CA ASN A 87 0.85 0.58 -6.33
C ASN A 87 0.77 1.49 -7.55
N ILE A 88 1.32 2.70 -7.45
CA ILE A 88 1.38 3.68 -8.55
C ILE A 88 2.47 3.30 -9.57
N ALA A 89 3.57 2.69 -9.13
CA ALA A 89 4.69 2.32 -9.99
C ALA A 89 4.43 1.04 -10.81
N VAL A 90 3.65 0.08 -10.30
CA VAL A 90 3.39 -1.19 -10.99
C VAL A 90 2.32 -1.05 -12.08
N PRO A 91 2.27 -1.99 -13.09
CA PRO A 91 1.18 -2.03 -14.07
C PRO A 91 -0.18 -2.27 -13.39
N GLY A 92 -1.25 -1.91 -14.07
CA GLY A 92 -2.61 -2.03 -13.58
C GLY A 92 -3.19 -0.71 -13.08
N ILE A 93 -4.31 -0.77 -12.37
CA ILE A 93 -5.03 0.39 -11.86
C ILE A 93 -4.79 0.49 -10.35
N PRO A 94 -4.14 1.54 -9.85
CA PRO A 94 -4.02 1.75 -8.41
C PRO A 94 -5.41 2.04 -7.83
N ILE A 95 -5.79 1.25 -6.82
CA ILE A 95 -7.07 1.40 -6.12
C ILE A 95 -6.76 1.79 -4.68
N LEU A 96 -7.27 2.94 -4.27
CA LEU A 96 -7.14 3.47 -2.93
C LEU A 96 -8.44 3.20 -2.16
N TYR A 97 -8.34 2.56 -1.01
CA TYR A 97 -9.47 2.46 -0.10
C TYR A 97 -9.57 3.77 0.70
N TYR A 98 -10.77 4.33 0.83
CA TYR A 98 -10.95 5.64 1.48
C TYR A 98 -10.27 5.68 2.85
N GLY A 99 -9.63 6.78 3.16
CA GLY A 99 -8.89 6.99 4.40
C GLY A 99 -7.44 6.46 4.37
N ASP A 100 -7.05 5.63 3.39
CA ASP A 100 -5.65 5.21 3.27
C ASP A 100 -4.75 6.40 2.91
N GLU A 101 -5.28 7.40 2.21
CA GLU A 101 -4.59 8.66 1.86
C GLU A 101 -4.20 9.51 3.07
N ILE A 102 -4.81 9.26 4.22
CA ILE A 102 -4.50 9.92 5.50
C ILE A 102 -4.06 8.92 6.56
N ALA A 103 -3.75 7.69 6.17
CA ALA A 103 -3.40 6.58 7.05
C ALA A 103 -4.46 6.31 8.13
N LEU A 104 -5.76 6.36 7.80
CA LEU A 104 -6.83 6.04 8.72
C LEU A 104 -6.57 4.66 9.35
N HIS A 105 -6.69 4.57 10.69
CA HIS A 105 -6.37 3.38 11.46
C HIS A 105 -7.62 2.60 11.85
N GLY A 106 -7.44 1.32 12.16
CA GLY A 106 -8.50 0.43 12.65
C GLY A 106 -8.13 -1.04 12.55
N GLY A 107 -8.86 -1.85 13.28
CA GLY A 107 -8.84 -3.30 13.17
C GLY A 107 -9.52 -3.78 11.90
N ASN A 108 -10.21 -4.95 11.95
CA ASN A 108 -11.06 -5.39 10.86
C ASN A 108 -12.52 -4.94 11.10
N ASP A 109 -13.42 -5.30 10.18
CA ASP A 109 -14.84 -4.92 10.22
C ASP A 109 -15.48 -5.10 11.63
N PRO A 110 -16.12 -4.06 12.18
CA PRO A 110 -16.45 -2.76 11.60
C PRO A 110 -15.42 -1.64 11.85
N ASP A 111 -14.38 -1.87 12.63
CA ASP A 111 -13.44 -0.82 13.08
C ASP A 111 -12.61 -0.20 11.94
N ASN A 112 -12.43 -0.93 10.84
CA ASN A 112 -11.79 -0.41 9.62
C ASN A 112 -12.68 0.55 8.80
N ARG A 113 -13.96 0.71 9.17
CA ARG A 113 -14.95 1.53 8.46
C ARG A 113 -15.31 2.81 9.21
N LYS A 114 -14.33 3.39 9.92
CA LYS A 114 -14.49 4.66 10.60
C LYS A 114 -14.91 5.77 9.64
N MET A 115 -15.62 6.75 10.17
CA MET A 115 -15.98 7.96 9.40
C MET A 115 -14.71 8.67 8.91
N MET A 116 -14.76 9.15 7.66
CA MET A 116 -13.69 9.95 7.10
C MET A 116 -13.59 11.29 7.85
N PRO A 117 -12.48 11.61 8.52
CA PRO A 117 -12.25 12.96 9.01
C PRO A 117 -11.86 13.86 7.83
N PHE A 118 -12.26 15.11 7.86
CA PHE A 118 -11.89 16.11 6.87
C PHE A 118 -11.05 17.24 7.48
N ASP A 119 -10.80 17.18 8.79
CA ASP A 119 -9.87 18.04 9.52
C ASP A 119 -8.58 17.24 9.77
N PHE A 120 -7.62 17.38 8.86
CA PHE A 120 -6.41 16.57 8.85
C PHE A 120 -5.36 17.14 9.81
N SER A 121 -4.75 16.28 10.60
CA SER A 121 -3.52 16.62 11.30
C SER A 121 -2.39 16.93 10.29
N PRO A 122 -1.32 17.63 10.70
CA PRO A 122 -0.20 17.94 9.81
C PRO A 122 0.41 16.71 9.12
N ARG A 123 0.48 15.58 9.82
CA ARG A 123 1.01 14.32 9.25
C ARG A 123 0.05 13.71 8.23
N GLN A 124 -1.24 13.77 8.49
CA GLN A 124 -2.25 13.30 7.54
C GLN A 124 -2.24 14.14 6.27
N GLN A 125 -2.13 15.47 6.42
CA GLN A 125 -2.02 16.37 5.29
C GLN A 125 -0.76 16.12 4.46
N GLU A 126 0.40 15.91 5.10
CA GLU A 126 1.65 15.57 4.41
C GLU A 126 1.51 14.27 3.59
N LEU A 127 0.91 13.23 4.17
CA LEU A 127 0.68 11.98 3.46
C LEU A 127 -0.29 12.16 2.29
N PHE A 128 -1.39 12.88 2.52
CA PHE A 128 -2.39 13.19 1.49
C PHE A 128 -1.74 13.90 0.29
N ASP A 129 -0.97 14.96 0.55
CA ASP A 129 -0.28 15.73 -0.48
C ASP A 129 0.73 14.87 -1.26
N ARG A 130 1.44 14.00 -0.55
CA ARG A 130 2.39 13.07 -1.16
C ARG A 130 1.71 12.07 -2.09
N ILE A 131 0.58 11.51 -1.67
CA ILE A 131 -0.20 10.57 -2.50
C ILE A 131 -0.81 11.29 -3.70
N ALA A 132 -1.31 12.51 -3.52
CA ALA A 132 -1.79 13.35 -4.62
C ALA A 132 -0.69 13.60 -5.66
N GLN A 133 0.53 13.95 -5.22
CA GLN A 133 1.68 14.14 -6.09
C GLN A 133 2.09 12.85 -6.84
N LEU A 134 2.03 11.70 -6.18
CA LEU A 134 2.30 10.40 -6.83
C LEU A 134 1.27 10.10 -7.93
N ASN A 135 -0.01 10.37 -7.68
CA ASN A 135 -1.07 10.20 -8.69
C ASN A 135 -0.90 11.18 -9.86
N GLU A 136 -0.56 12.42 -9.59
CA GLU A 136 -0.24 13.40 -10.62
C GLU A 136 0.95 12.94 -11.46
N THR A 137 2.03 12.48 -10.82
CA THR A 137 3.19 11.90 -11.51
C THR A 137 2.77 10.77 -12.44
N ARG A 138 1.92 9.83 -11.97
CA ARG A 138 1.41 8.76 -12.84
C ARG A 138 0.64 9.30 -14.03
N SER A 139 -0.19 10.32 -13.85
CA SER A 139 -0.97 10.92 -14.93
C SER A 139 -0.11 11.58 -16.01
N GLN A 140 1.02 12.16 -15.62
CA GLN A 140 1.95 12.87 -16.51
C GLN A 140 2.88 11.93 -17.29
N PHE A 141 3.22 10.77 -16.75
CA PHE A 141 4.20 9.87 -17.35
C PHE A 141 3.57 8.66 -18.02
N MET A 142 3.57 8.63 -19.34
CA MET A 142 3.08 7.49 -20.14
C MET A 142 3.75 6.17 -19.76
N ALA A 143 5.02 6.20 -19.33
CA ALA A 143 5.72 5.01 -18.87
C ALA A 143 5.04 4.33 -17.70
N LEU A 144 4.45 5.07 -16.76
CA LEU A 144 3.74 4.51 -15.61
C LEU A 144 2.40 3.89 -15.98
N ASN A 145 1.76 4.36 -17.08
CA ASN A 145 0.48 3.85 -17.55
C ASN A 145 0.66 2.72 -18.57
N TYR A 146 1.53 2.90 -19.55
CA TYR A 146 1.63 2.03 -20.73
C TYR A 146 3.02 1.40 -20.91
N GLY A 147 3.98 1.69 -20.05
CA GLY A 147 5.35 1.19 -20.17
C GLY A 147 5.49 -0.30 -19.85
N SER A 148 6.47 -0.93 -20.49
CA SER A 148 6.94 -2.24 -20.04
C SER A 148 7.58 -2.13 -18.65
N THR A 149 7.57 -3.24 -17.92
CA THR A 149 8.04 -3.29 -16.53
C THR A 149 9.22 -4.24 -16.42
N THR A 150 10.29 -3.79 -15.79
CA THR A 150 11.40 -4.65 -15.37
C THR A 150 11.60 -4.50 -13.87
N VAL A 151 11.81 -5.61 -13.19
CA VAL A 151 11.95 -5.65 -11.73
C VAL A 151 13.34 -6.16 -11.39
N PHE A 152 14.03 -5.44 -10.51
CA PHE A 152 15.34 -5.83 -9.98
C PHE A 152 15.29 -5.86 -8.46
N GLN A 153 15.96 -6.83 -7.88
CA GLN A 153 16.13 -6.92 -6.43
C GLN A 153 17.61 -7.16 -6.14
N PRO A 154 18.44 -6.10 -6.11
CA PRO A 154 19.87 -6.22 -5.85
C PRO A 154 20.17 -6.64 -4.40
N GLU A 155 19.27 -6.33 -3.47
CA GLU A 155 19.38 -6.68 -2.05
C GLU A 155 18.02 -7.15 -1.51
N PRO A 156 17.96 -7.93 -0.42
CA PRO A 156 16.70 -8.44 0.13
C PRO A 156 15.66 -7.37 0.43
N HIS A 157 16.09 -6.18 0.80
CA HIS A 157 15.23 -5.05 1.20
C HIS A 157 15.20 -3.91 0.17
N LEU A 158 15.74 -4.12 -1.03
CA LEU A 158 15.73 -3.14 -2.12
C LEU A 158 15.07 -3.72 -3.37
N LEU A 159 13.92 -3.16 -3.74
CA LEU A 159 13.19 -3.49 -4.96
C LEU A 159 13.21 -2.28 -5.89
N ILE A 160 13.71 -2.46 -7.12
CA ILE A 160 13.75 -1.44 -8.16
C ILE A 160 12.78 -1.84 -9.26
N ILE A 161 11.85 -0.95 -9.58
CA ILE A 161 10.87 -1.12 -10.64
C ILE A 161 11.17 -0.09 -11.72
N VAL A 162 11.52 -0.57 -12.90
CA VAL A 162 11.78 0.27 -14.07
C VAL A 162 10.59 0.19 -15.02
N ARG A 163 10.03 1.36 -15.37
CA ARG A 163 8.97 1.49 -16.36
C ARG A 163 9.51 2.19 -17.59
N LYS A 164 9.39 1.55 -18.75
CA LYS A 164 9.88 2.08 -20.01
C LYS A 164 8.75 2.15 -21.04
N TYR A 165 8.54 3.35 -21.58
CA TYR A 165 7.66 3.62 -22.72
C TYR A 165 8.53 4.07 -23.90
N MET A 166 8.33 3.45 -25.06
CA MET A 166 9.05 3.79 -26.31
C MET A 166 8.15 4.58 -27.22
#